data_49c473e82de5d2eeb51bca72466524eb
#
_entry.id   49c473e82de5d2eeb51bca72466524eb
#
_cell.length_a   1.000
_cell.length_b   1.000
_cell.length_c   1.000
_cell.angle_alpha   90.00
_cell.angle_beta   90.00
_cell.angle_gamma   90.00
#
_symmetry.space_group_name_H-M   'P 1'
#
loop_
_entity.id
_entity.type
_entity.pdbx_description
1 polymer ?
#
loop_
_entity_poly.entity_id
_entity_poly.type
_entity_poly.pdbx_seq_one_letter_code
_entity_poly.pdbx_strand_id
1 'polypeptide(L)'
;MNLTDTFTSTGSKLFHHQEAMQALRDGSGKPIHAWLAAHDICNHKCAFCSVGERAGDVLSFNVIKPYFETLAKLGLKAVTLSGGGNSILYKCRETGADFNDLVSFLYDLGLQIGVITNGRPMMDYGFASSDNFFGWAPAQKGGIYFSVRKSWKAVRPDTLDKMTWCRISMSGIDHNHKEQEVFVPDFDPTKTTLGFSWIMSDSYEEPTHKHGWVSTPEDIKTKMENRKVVLATDRMDFIEEKIRYYVEKHHPSYVRLLANCLQPNLIPERHRILNEMAQRIDPEVCFSQHKPPRQPKKCWKVLPHPCLNADGFVYSCDSVVLNRDANHQFGSRWRICRAEQIGDLYENPKAFNMPDGICPGCVFADQVDLLNDIVEKGIDTTPSAFPPEHVNFV
;
A
#
# COMPACT_ATOMS: atom_id res chain seq x y z
N MET A 1 -12.17 -19.04 11.00
CA MET A 1 -12.01 -18.22 9.76
C MET A 1 -10.52 -18.17 9.45
N ASN A 2 -10.09 -18.30 8.18
CA ASN A 2 -8.67 -18.10 7.84
C ASN A 2 -8.37 -16.60 7.67
N LEU A 3 -7.69 -16.00 8.65
CA LEU A 3 -7.35 -14.57 8.64
C LEU A 3 -6.57 -14.16 7.38
N THR A 4 -5.68 -15.03 6.90
CA THR A 4 -4.90 -14.76 5.69
C THR A 4 -5.81 -14.65 4.46
N ASP A 5 -6.76 -15.55 4.28
CA ASP A 5 -7.67 -15.49 3.13
C ASP A 5 -8.64 -14.31 3.22
N THR A 6 -9.07 -13.96 4.43
CA THR A 6 -9.99 -12.83 4.63
C THR A 6 -9.31 -11.49 4.42
N PHE A 7 -8.15 -11.26 5.05
CA PHE A 7 -7.56 -9.92 5.14
C PHE A 7 -6.33 -9.68 4.26
N THR A 8 -6.05 -10.59 3.32
CA THR A 8 -4.97 -10.40 2.34
C THR A 8 -5.45 -10.65 0.91
N SER A 9 -4.66 -10.17 -0.06
CA SER A 9 -4.87 -10.44 -1.49
C SER A 9 -4.36 -11.84 -1.81
N THR A 10 -5.16 -12.87 -1.55
CA THR A 10 -4.82 -14.26 -1.89
C THR A 10 -5.41 -14.64 -3.25
N GLY A 11 -4.77 -15.58 -3.92
CA GLY A 11 -5.28 -16.11 -5.20
C GLY A 11 -6.67 -16.75 -5.08
N SER A 12 -7.01 -17.31 -3.92
CA SER A 12 -8.31 -17.94 -3.67
C SER A 12 -9.50 -17.01 -3.88
N LYS A 13 -9.36 -15.72 -3.59
CA LYS A 13 -10.41 -14.71 -3.81
C LYS A 13 -10.78 -14.56 -5.28
N LEU A 14 -9.83 -14.73 -6.20
CA LEU A 14 -10.08 -14.64 -7.64
C LEU A 14 -11.17 -15.62 -8.10
N PHE A 15 -11.24 -16.81 -7.49
CA PHE A 15 -12.20 -17.84 -7.87
C PHE A 15 -13.66 -17.45 -7.61
N HIS A 16 -13.92 -16.45 -6.77
CA HIS A 16 -15.26 -15.92 -6.55
C HIS A 16 -15.71 -14.91 -7.62
N HIS A 17 -14.84 -14.59 -8.59
CA HIS A 17 -15.10 -13.63 -9.67
C HIS A 17 -15.11 -14.34 -11.03
N GLN A 18 -16.08 -15.25 -11.23
CA GLN A 18 -16.13 -16.17 -12.38
C GLN A 18 -16.11 -15.46 -13.74
N GLU A 19 -16.78 -14.31 -13.87
CA GLU A 19 -16.76 -13.51 -15.10
C GLU A 19 -15.35 -13.00 -15.44
N ALA A 20 -14.59 -12.57 -14.44
CA ALA A 20 -13.22 -12.11 -14.64
C ALA A 20 -12.28 -13.28 -14.98
N MET A 21 -12.49 -14.44 -14.36
CA MET A 21 -11.73 -15.66 -14.67
C MET A 21 -12.04 -16.15 -16.09
N GLN A 22 -13.29 -16.07 -16.54
CA GLN A 22 -13.67 -16.40 -17.91
C GLN A 22 -13.06 -15.41 -18.91
N ALA A 23 -13.13 -14.12 -18.64
CA ALA A 23 -12.52 -13.10 -19.48
C ALA A 23 -11.01 -13.36 -19.68
N LEU A 24 -10.29 -13.74 -18.62
CA LEU A 24 -8.87 -14.10 -18.72
C LEU A 24 -8.64 -15.32 -19.62
N ARG A 25 -9.45 -16.37 -19.52
CA ARG A 25 -9.36 -17.55 -20.43
C ARG A 25 -9.59 -17.18 -21.88
N ASP A 26 -10.51 -16.25 -22.13
CA ASP A 26 -10.84 -15.76 -23.47
C ASP A 26 -9.80 -14.78 -24.02
N GLY A 27 -8.73 -14.51 -23.27
CA GLY A 27 -7.65 -13.60 -23.65
C GLY A 27 -8.02 -12.13 -23.57
N SER A 28 -9.05 -11.79 -22.81
CA SER A 28 -9.48 -10.45 -22.47
C SER A 28 -9.25 -10.16 -20.96
N GLY A 29 -9.87 -9.13 -20.40
CA GLY A 29 -9.76 -8.81 -18.99
C GLY A 29 -11.03 -8.21 -18.42
N LYS A 30 -11.20 -8.33 -17.10
CA LYS A 30 -12.26 -7.66 -16.35
C LYS A 30 -11.69 -7.20 -14.99
N PRO A 31 -11.81 -5.91 -14.63
CA PRO A 31 -11.28 -5.41 -13.39
C PRO A 31 -12.14 -5.87 -12.21
N ILE A 32 -11.49 -6.28 -11.13
CA ILE A 32 -12.13 -6.67 -9.86
C ILE A 32 -11.79 -5.63 -8.80
N HIS A 33 -10.50 -5.36 -8.64
CA HIS A 33 -9.93 -4.54 -7.59
C HIS A 33 -8.88 -3.62 -8.19
N ALA A 34 -8.95 -2.32 -7.95
CA ALA A 34 -7.92 -1.39 -8.37
C ALA A 34 -7.06 -0.94 -7.18
N TRP A 35 -5.82 -0.58 -7.48
CA TRP A 35 -4.94 0.09 -6.53
C TRP A 35 -4.70 1.53 -6.99
N LEU A 36 -4.80 2.48 -6.08
CA LEU A 36 -4.55 3.89 -6.38
C LEU A 36 -3.48 4.46 -5.45
N ALA A 37 -2.34 4.82 -6.02
CA ALA A 37 -1.34 5.68 -5.43
C ALA A 37 -1.53 7.11 -5.96
N ALA A 38 -2.50 7.84 -5.41
CA ALA A 38 -2.90 9.16 -5.92
C ALA A 38 -1.79 10.23 -5.78
N HIS A 39 -0.81 9.98 -4.94
CA HIS A 39 0.38 10.81 -4.74
C HIS A 39 1.50 10.02 -4.06
N ASP A 40 2.71 10.57 -4.05
CA ASP A 40 3.85 9.97 -3.38
C ASP A 40 4.34 10.75 -2.14
N ILE A 41 3.56 11.71 -1.65
CA ILE A 41 3.86 12.50 -0.46
C ILE A 41 3.61 11.67 0.81
N CYS A 42 4.59 11.62 1.72
CA CYS A 42 4.47 10.91 2.99
C CYS A 42 5.13 11.68 4.12
N ASN A 43 4.53 11.60 5.30
CA ASN A 43 5.05 12.17 6.53
C ASN A 43 6.00 11.22 7.29
N HIS A 44 6.30 10.04 6.75
CA HIS A 44 7.22 9.04 7.31
C HIS A 44 8.33 8.68 6.32
N LYS A 45 9.47 8.23 6.87
CA LYS A 45 10.61 7.62 6.15
C LYS A 45 10.87 6.23 6.69
N CYS A 46 9.99 5.29 6.38
CA CYS A 46 10.12 3.91 6.87
C CYS A 46 11.27 3.18 6.16
N ALA A 47 12.14 2.49 6.90
CA ALA A 47 13.25 1.73 6.35
C ALA A 47 12.81 0.61 5.40
N PHE A 48 11.61 0.07 5.61
CA PHE A 48 10.99 -0.97 4.77
C PHE A 48 10.16 -0.41 3.60
N CYS A 49 10.14 0.92 3.41
CA CYS A 49 9.29 1.51 2.40
C CYS A 49 9.80 1.20 0.99
N SER A 50 8.99 0.47 0.22
CA SER A 50 9.32 0.13 -1.16
C SER A 50 9.33 1.33 -2.11
N VAL A 51 8.68 2.43 -1.74
CA VAL A 51 8.69 3.67 -2.55
C VAL A 51 10.06 4.34 -2.53
N GLY A 52 10.76 4.32 -1.38
CA GLY A 52 12.10 4.90 -1.24
C GLY A 52 12.10 6.41 -1.47
N GLU A 53 12.78 6.88 -2.51
CA GLU A 53 12.78 8.29 -2.91
C GLU A 53 11.45 8.69 -3.55
N ARG A 54 11.01 9.92 -3.30
CA ARG A 54 9.74 10.46 -3.75
C ARG A 54 9.94 11.71 -4.58
N ALA A 55 9.22 11.80 -5.70
CA ALA A 55 9.28 12.97 -6.59
C ALA A 55 8.38 14.13 -6.11
N GLY A 56 7.41 13.85 -5.24
CA GLY A 56 6.38 14.81 -4.82
C GLY A 56 5.23 14.89 -5.82
N ASP A 57 5.06 13.85 -6.63
CA ASP A 57 3.98 13.79 -7.62
C ASP A 57 2.62 13.69 -6.96
N VAL A 58 1.65 14.37 -7.55
CA VAL A 58 0.24 14.35 -7.15
C VAL A 58 -0.61 14.22 -8.39
N LEU A 59 -1.35 13.14 -8.49
CA LEU A 59 -2.24 12.88 -9.62
C LEU A 59 -3.43 13.84 -9.58
N SER A 60 -3.74 14.45 -10.72
CA SER A 60 -4.90 15.33 -10.85
C SER A 60 -6.19 14.56 -10.63
N PHE A 61 -7.14 15.17 -9.91
CA PHE A 61 -8.48 14.61 -9.74
C PHE A 61 -9.22 14.49 -11.08
N ASN A 62 -8.88 15.35 -12.05
CA ASN A 62 -9.39 15.29 -13.42
C ASN A 62 -8.90 14.05 -14.19
N VAL A 63 -7.80 13.42 -13.78
CA VAL A 63 -7.33 12.13 -14.31
C VAL A 63 -7.96 10.96 -13.56
N ILE A 64 -8.07 11.06 -12.23
CA ILE A 64 -8.64 10.01 -11.39
C ILE A 64 -10.11 9.74 -11.75
N LYS A 65 -10.91 10.78 -11.94
CA LYS A 65 -12.36 10.63 -12.19
C LYS A 65 -12.67 9.78 -13.43
N PRO A 66 -12.25 10.14 -14.65
CA PRO A 66 -12.59 9.36 -15.84
C PRO A 66 -11.98 7.95 -15.81
N TYR A 67 -10.83 7.77 -15.16
CA TYR A 67 -10.22 6.45 -14.98
C TYR A 67 -11.14 5.51 -14.17
N PHE A 68 -11.61 5.94 -13.01
CA PHE A 68 -12.49 5.12 -12.18
C PHE A 68 -13.91 5.01 -12.71
N GLU A 69 -14.44 6.04 -13.40
CA GLU A 69 -15.71 5.95 -14.10
C GLU A 69 -15.67 4.87 -15.20
N THR A 70 -14.57 4.78 -15.94
CA THR A 70 -14.36 3.73 -16.95
C THR A 70 -14.26 2.35 -16.29
N LEU A 71 -13.45 2.19 -15.26
CA LEU A 71 -13.31 0.91 -14.56
C LEU A 71 -14.62 0.46 -13.88
N ALA A 72 -15.40 1.38 -13.32
CA ALA A 72 -16.71 1.07 -12.73
C ALA A 72 -17.70 0.54 -13.77
N LYS A 73 -17.73 1.16 -14.98
CA LYS A 73 -18.51 0.65 -16.13
C LYS A 73 -18.08 -0.75 -16.58
N LEU A 74 -16.77 -1.06 -16.46
CA LEU A 74 -16.21 -2.38 -16.76
C LEU A 74 -16.45 -3.40 -15.65
N GLY A 75 -17.01 -2.99 -14.52
CA GLY A 75 -17.42 -3.88 -13.42
C GLY A 75 -16.47 -3.94 -12.23
N LEU A 76 -15.57 -2.96 -12.07
CA LEU A 76 -14.74 -2.81 -10.87
C LEU A 76 -15.58 -2.87 -9.60
N LYS A 77 -15.11 -3.60 -8.60
CA LYS A 77 -15.82 -3.82 -7.32
C LYS A 77 -15.20 -3.08 -6.15
N ALA A 78 -13.87 -2.94 -6.14
CA ALA A 78 -13.15 -2.39 -5.00
C ALA A 78 -11.95 -1.56 -5.43
N VAL A 79 -11.51 -0.68 -4.53
CA VAL A 79 -10.26 0.08 -4.68
C VAL A 79 -9.51 0.11 -3.37
N THR A 80 -8.19 -0.04 -3.42
CA THR A 80 -7.31 0.23 -2.29
C THR A 80 -6.56 1.54 -2.52
N LEU A 81 -6.72 2.47 -1.59
CA LEU A 81 -5.96 3.72 -1.54
C LEU A 81 -4.67 3.48 -0.76
N SER A 82 -3.55 3.38 -1.45
CA SER A 82 -2.23 3.12 -0.86
C SER A 82 -1.12 3.23 -1.91
N GLY A 83 0.11 3.01 -1.51
CA GLY A 83 1.29 3.16 -2.37
C GLY A 83 1.76 4.61 -2.44
N GLY A 84 2.87 4.86 -3.13
CA GLY A 84 3.46 6.19 -3.22
C GLY A 84 3.75 6.81 -1.86
N GLY A 85 2.76 7.49 -1.29
CA GLY A 85 2.83 8.18 -0.01
C GLY A 85 1.83 7.68 1.04
N ASN A 86 1.44 8.56 1.95
CA ASN A 86 0.36 8.31 2.90
C ASN A 86 -0.96 8.80 2.30
N SER A 87 -1.85 7.89 1.92
CA SER A 87 -3.06 8.16 1.12
C SER A 87 -3.92 9.30 1.64
N ILE A 88 -4.02 9.46 2.96
CA ILE A 88 -4.82 10.54 3.56
C ILE A 88 -4.22 11.94 3.39
N LEU A 89 -3.00 12.04 2.86
CA LEU A 89 -2.34 13.31 2.50
C LEU A 89 -2.70 13.80 1.09
N TYR A 90 -3.58 13.11 0.39
CA TYR A 90 -3.97 13.51 -0.97
C TYR A 90 -4.59 14.92 -0.98
N LYS A 91 -4.05 15.76 -1.84
CA LYS A 91 -4.59 17.11 -2.11
C LYS A 91 -4.25 17.49 -3.54
N CYS A 92 -5.26 17.50 -4.40
CA CYS A 92 -5.13 17.96 -5.76
C CYS A 92 -4.98 19.47 -5.81
N ARG A 93 -3.89 19.99 -6.38
CA ARG A 93 -3.65 21.42 -6.48
C ARG A 93 -4.55 22.11 -7.50
N GLU A 94 -4.87 21.39 -8.57
CA GLU A 94 -5.64 21.91 -9.70
C GLU A 94 -7.11 22.12 -9.34
N THR A 95 -7.73 21.11 -8.70
CA THR A 95 -9.18 21.13 -8.39
C THR A 95 -9.47 21.51 -6.94
N GLY A 96 -8.48 21.46 -6.07
CA GLY A 96 -8.67 21.62 -4.63
C GLY A 96 -9.25 20.38 -3.93
N ALA A 97 -9.55 19.30 -4.67
CA ALA A 97 -10.05 18.05 -4.10
C ALA A 97 -9.05 17.45 -3.11
N ASP A 98 -9.55 16.93 -2.00
CA ASP A 98 -8.75 16.29 -0.97
C ASP A 98 -9.13 14.79 -0.81
N PHE A 99 -8.56 14.16 0.21
CA PHE A 99 -8.82 12.74 0.49
C PHE A 99 -10.32 12.47 0.74
N ASN A 100 -11.04 13.38 1.41
CA ASN A 100 -12.47 13.21 1.66
C ASN A 100 -13.28 13.24 0.36
N ASP A 101 -12.91 14.14 -0.56
CA ASP A 101 -13.55 14.25 -1.87
C ASP A 101 -13.26 13.00 -2.72
N LEU A 102 -12.02 12.49 -2.66
CA LEU A 102 -11.62 11.26 -3.35
C LEU A 102 -12.42 10.05 -2.85
N VAL A 103 -12.51 9.85 -1.53
CA VAL A 103 -13.27 8.74 -0.94
C VAL A 103 -14.75 8.85 -1.29
N SER A 104 -15.33 10.06 -1.19
CA SER A 104 -16.73 10.27 -1.55
C SER A 104 -17.02 9.95 -3.00
N PHE A 105 -16.19 10.42 -3.92
CA PHE A 105 -16.31 10.10 -5.34
C PHE A 105 -16.27 8.58 -5.62
N LEU A 106 -15.32 7.88 -5.05
CA LEU A 106 -15.20 6.43 -5.24
C LEU A 106 -16.38 5.65 -4.63
N TYR A 107 -16.87 6.11 -3.48
CA TYR A 107 -18.06 5.56 -2.83
C TYR A 107 -19.31 5.76 -3.68
N ASP A 108 -19.47 6.95 -4.28
CA ASP A 108 -20.61 7.28 -5.14
C ASP A 108 -20.64 6.47 -6.46
N LEU A 109 -19.46 5.93 -6.87
CA LEU A 109 -19.37 4.94 -7.95
C LEU A 109 -19.78 3.52 -7.52
N GLY A 110 -20.15 3.31 -6.25
CA GLY A 110 -20.52 2.01 -5.70
C GLY A 110 -19.34 1.09 -5.37
N LEU A 111 -18.12 1.63 -5.24
CA LEU A 111 -16.93 0.85 -4.97
C LEU A 111 -16.74 0.62 -3.46
N GLN A 112 -16.29 -0.58 -3.11
CA GLN A 112 -15.73 -0.87 -1.80
C GLN A 112 -14.36 -0.22 -1.66
N ILE A 113 -14.09 0.46 -0.54
CA ILE A 113 -12.88 1.27 -0.38
C ILE A 113 -12.02 0.74 0.76
N GLY A 114 -10.81 0.31 0.44
CA GLY A 114 -9.77 -0.02 1.40
C GLY A 114 -8.75 1.10 1.53
N VAL A 115 -8.31 1.40 2.73
CA VAL A 115 -7.31 2.45 2.97
C VAL A 115 -6.14 1.90 3.76
N ILE A 116 -4.91 2.18 3.31
CA ILE A 116 -3.69 1.90 4.05
C ILE A 116 -3.02 3.23 4.38
N THR A 117 -2.78 3.45 5.68
CA THR A 117 -2.22 4.71 6.18
C THR A 117 -1.32 4.46 7.38
N ASN A 118 -0.49 5.44 7.73
CA ASN A 118 0.20 5.47 9.02
C ASN A 118 -0.63 6.15 10.12
N GLY A 119 -1.88 6.50 9.84
CA GLY A 119 -2.87 7.05 10.77
C GLY A 119 -2.68 8.51 11.18
N ARG A 120 -1.45 9.04 11.13
CA ARG A 120 -1.11 10.32 11.75
C ARG A 120 -2.00 11.51 11.37
N PRO A 121 -2.34 11.75 10.11
CA PRO A 121 -3.19 12.89 9.76
C PRO A 121 -4.69 12.62 9.93
N MET A 122 -5.10 11.46 10.42
CA MET A 122 -6.53 11.15 10.61
C MET A 122 -7.13 11.84 11.84
N MET A 123 -6.30 12.26 12.79
CA MET A 123 -6.76 12.93 14.00
C MET A 123 -6.53 14.43 13.92
N ASP A 124 -7.52 15.18 14.36
CA ASP A 124 -7.48 16.65 14.43
C ASP A 124 -6.65 17.11 15.64
N TYR A 125 -5.46 16.58 15.75
CA TYR A 125 -4.56 16.95 16.83
C TYR A 125 -3.61 18.04 16.37
N GLY A 126 -3.85 19.29 16.80
CA GLY A 126 -2.80 20.29 17.03
C GLY A 126 -1.75 20.48 15.94
N PHE A 127 -1.78 19.67 14.87
CA PHE A 127 -0.93 19.84 13.71
C PHE A 127 -1.21 21.17 12.99
N ALA A 128 -2.39 21.73 13.18
CA ALA A 128 -2.71 23.07 12.74
C ALA A 128 -1.90 24.16 13.49
N SER A 129 -1.34 23.84 14.64
CA SER A 129 -0.57 24.77 15.47
C SER A 129 0.94 24.56 15.42
N SER A 130 1.44 23.39 14.97
CA SER A 130 2.88 23.25 14.80
C SER A 130 3.33 23.82 13.47
N ASP A 131 3.94 24.96 13.54
CA ASP A 131 4.49 25.73 12.41
C ASP A 131 5.58 24.99 11.59
N ASN A 132 5.84 23.71 11.89
CA ASN A 132 7.04 22.99 11.46
C ASN A 132 6.78 21.59 10.89
N PHE A 133 5.65 21.34 10.21
CA PHE A 133 5.50 20.08 9.50
C PHE A 133 6.16 20.16 8.12
N PHE A 134 7.36 19.61 7.99
CA PHE A 134 8.08 19.49 6.73
C PHE A 134 7.92 18.10 6.14
N GLY A 135 7.13 17.96 5.07
CA GLY A 135 7.24 16.83 4.17
C GLY A 135 8.49 17.01 3.30
N TRP A 136 9.44 16.08 3.35
CA TRP A 136 10.56 16.06 2.43
C TRP A 136 10.11 15.43 1.11
N ALA A 137 10.00 16.26 0.06
CA ALA A 137 10.14 15.78 -1.30
C ALA A 137 11.59 16.10 -1.72
N PRO A 138 12.37 15.15 -2.23
CA PRO A 138 13.68 15.44 -2.81
C PRO A 138 13.43 16.30 -4.05
N ALA A 139 13.84 17.55 -3.98
CA ALA A 139 13.81 18.42 -5.13
C ALA A 139 14.87 17.99 -6.12
N GLN A 140 14.48 17.78 -7.36
CA GLN A 140 15.40 17.97 -8.45
C GLN A 140 15.82 19.47 -8.47
N LYS A 141 17.10 19.72 -8.20
CA LYS A 141 17.76 21.05 -8.31
C LYS A 141 16.94 22.23 -7.80
N GLY A 142 17.03 22.51 -6.50
CA GLY A 142 16.51 23.71 -5.89
C GLY A 142 15.34 23.45 -4.95
N GLY A 143 15.64 22.98 -3.74
CA GLY A 143 14.69 22.54 -2.71
C GLY A 143 13.41 23.36 -2.60
N ILE A 144 12.28 22.75 -2.95
CA ILE A 144 10.97 23.29 -2.65
C ILE A 144 10.49 22.62 -1.36
N TYR A 145 10.53 23.36 -0.27
CA TYR A 145 9.91 22.99 0.99
C TYR A 145 8.40 23.24 0.87
N PHE A 146 7.60 22.20 0.87
CA PHE A 146 6.17 22.38 1.01
C PHE A 146 5.82 22.53 2.49
N SER A 147 5.51 23.74 2.88
CA SER A 147 4.78 23.98 4.11
C SER A 147 3.35 23.48 3.90
N VAL A 148 2.97 22.41 4.57
CA VAL A 148 1.60 21.89 4.59
C VAL A 148 0.73 22.73 5.53
N ARG A 149 1.05 24.02 5.68
CA ARG A 149 0.31 24.96 6.52
C ARG A 149 -1.09 25.19 5.99
N LYS A 150 -2.07 25.01 6.85
CA LYS A 150 -3.44 25.53 6.77
C LYS A 150 -4.43 24.94 5.75
N SER A 151 -4.08 23.92 4.93
CA SER A 151 -5.04 23.37 3.97
C SER A 151 -5.54 21.95 4.29
N TRP A 152 -5.14 21.39 5.44
CA TRP A 152 -5.55 20.06 5.86
C TRP A 152 -6.92 20.13 6.48
N LYS A 153 -7.87 19.51 5.82
CA LYS A 153 -9.10 19.09 6.46
C LYS A 153 -8.85 17.72 7.07
N ALA A 154 -9.14 17.57 8.36
CA ALA A 154 -9.20 16.28 9.02
C ALA A 154 -10.05 15.30 8.20
N VAL A 155 -9.77 14.00 8.31
CA VAL A 155 -10.67 13.00 7.72
C VAL A 155 -12.01 13.13 8.43
N ARG A 156 -13.06 13.37 7.66
CA ARG A 156 -14.40 13.57 8.21
C ARG A 156 -15.00 12.27 8.70
N PRO A 157 -15.88 12.27 9.73
CA PRO A 157 -16.55 11.06 10.19
C PRO A 157 -17.31 10.35 9.06
N ASP A 158 -18.02 11.10 8.20
CA ASP A 158 -18.73 10.52 7.05
C ASP A 158 -17.79 9.88 6.01
N THR A 159 -16.53 10.31 5.96
CA THR A 159 -15.49 9.68 5.13
C THR A 159 -15.02 8.37 5.75
N LEU A 160 -14.86 8.30 7.08
CA LEU A 160 -14.54 7.05 7.76
C LEU A 160 -15.60 5.98 7.51
N ASP A 161 -16.90 6.37 7.59
CA ASP A 161 -18.04 5.49 7.36
C ASP A 161 -18.17 4.94 5.93
N LYS A 162 -17.52 5.58 4.96
CA LYS A 162 -17.49 5.14 3.56
C LYS A 162 -16.37 4.12 3.26
N MET A 163 -15.46 3.92 4.19
CA MET A 163 -14.40 2.92 4.03
C MET A 163 -14.93 1.53 4.37
N THR A 164 -14.68 0.55 3.52
CA THR A 164 -14.96 -0.86 3.82
C THR A 164 -13.99 -1.39 4.87
N TRP A 165 -12.71 -0.99 4.75
CA TRP A 165 -11.69 -1.29 5.75
C TRP A 165 -10.62 -0.22 5.77
N CYS A 166 -10.01 -0.05 6.93
CA CYS A 166 -8.82 0.77 7.11
C CYS A 166 -7.72 -0.03 7.80
N ARG A 167 -6.52 -0.06 7.21
CA ARG A 167 -5.34 -0.68 7.80
C ARG A 167 -4.32 0.37 8.18
N ILE A 168 -4.04 0.46 9.47
CA ILE A 168 -3.07 1.42 10.01
C ILE A 168 -1.73 0.72 10.15
N SER A 169 -0.69 1.30 9.54
CA SER A 169 0.68 0.84 9.70
C SER A 169 1.22 1.24 11.05
N MET A 170 1.68 0.28 11.81
CA MET A 170 2.30 0.48 13.13
C MET A 170 3.77 0.89 13.04
N SER A 171 4.23 1.37 11.87
CA SER A 171 5.62 1.78 11.64
C SER A 171 6.12 2.88 12.59
N GLY A 172 5.21 3.68 13.15
CA GLY A 172 5.54 4.67 14.19
C GLY A 172 6.15 4.07 15.46
N ILE A 173 5.92 2.78 15.71
CA ILE A 173 6.54 2.06 16.82
C ILE A 173 8.05 1.87 16.58
N ASP A 174 8.45 1.68 15.32
CA ASP A 174 9.84 1.40 14.94
C ASP A 174 10.76 2.61 14.95
N HIS A 175 10.21 3.80 14.64
CA HIS A 175 11.02 4.97 14.32
C HIS A 175 11.48 5.78 15.53
N ASN A 176 10.87 5.58 16.68
CA ASN A 176 11.28 6.27 17.87
C ASN A 176 11.36 5.32 19.05
N HIS A 177 12.56 5.21 19.59
CA HIS A 177 12.81 4.66 20.93
C HIS A 177 12.01 5.41 22.03
N LYS A 178 11.25 6.44 21.66
CA LYS A 178 10.40 7.28 22.48
C LYS A 178 9.01 7.37 21.82
N GLU A 179 8.11 6.47 22.22
CA GLU A 179 6.66 6.67 22.30
C GLU A 179 5.98 7.52 21.21
N GLN A 180 6.09 7.11 19.93
CA GLN A 180 5.12 7.63 18.98
C GLN A 180 3.88 6.75 19.01
N GLU A 181 2.80 7.27 19.55
CA GLU A 181 1.51 6.63 19.46
C GLU A 181 1.11 6.45 17.99
N VAL A 182 0.58 5.29 17.70
CA VAL A 182 -0.15 5.05 16.45
C VAL A 182 -1.51 5.74 16.60
N PHE A 183 -1.84 6.61 15.67
CA PHE A 183 -3.11 7.33 15.68
C PHE A 183 -4.20 6.46 15.08
N VAL A 184 -5.24 6.20 15.85
CA VAL A 184 -6.40 5.40 15.46
C VAL A 184 -7.64 6.24 15.65
N PRO A 185 -8.35 6.61 14.58
CA PRO A 185 -9.62 7.30 14.72
C PRO A 185 -10.70 6.39 15.27
N ASP A 186 -11.78 6.98 15.75
CA ASP A 186 -12.94 6.26 16.24
C ASP A 186 -13.77 5.75 15.04
N PHE A 187 -13.54 4.50 14.67
CA PHE A 187 -14.26 3.82 13.60
C PHE A 187 -15.55 3.19 14.14
N ASP A 188 -16.63 3.29 13.37
CA ASP A 188 -17.81 2.45 13.58
C ASP A 188 -17.50 1.02 13.10
N PRO A 189 -17.37 0.03 14.00
CA PRO A 189 -16.99 -1.33 13.63
C PRO A 189 -18.05 -2.06 12.80
N THR A 190 -19.27 -1.51 12.72
CA THR A 190 -20.33 -2.06 11.86
C THR A 190 -20.21 -1.62 10.40
N LYS A 191 -19.39 -0.59 10.13
CA LYS A 191 -19.19 -0.01 8.81
C LYS A 191 -17.80 -0.26 8.27
N THR A 192 -16.78 -0.12 9.12
CA THR A 192 -15.38 -0.13 8.71
C THR A 192 -14.59 -1.17 9.50
N THR A 193 -14.02 -2.15 8.82
CA THR A 193 -13.09 -3.11 9.42
C THR A 193 -11.76 -2.43 9.73
N LEU A 194 -11.39 -2.36 11.01
CA LEU A 194 -10.09 -1.86 11.44
C LEU A 194 -9.06 -2.98 11.43
N GLY A 195 -7.94 -2.74 10.76
CA GLY A 195 -6.78 -3.62 10.80
C GLY A 195 -5.50 -2.87 11.14
N PHE A 196 -4.54 -3.58 11.69
CA PHE A 196 -3.17 -3.08 11.85
C PHE A 196 -2.19 -3.87 10.98
N SER A 197 -1.05 -3.25 10.68
CA SER A 197 0.08 -3.96 10.09
C SER A 197 1.40 -3.48 10.67
N TRP A 198 2.29 -4.44 10.90
CA TRP A 198 3.67 -4.16 11.27
C TRP A 198 4.63 -4.96 10.39
N ILE A 199 5.72 -4.30 9.96
CA ILE A 199 6.73 -4.89 9.10
C ILE A 199 8.04 -4.97 9.88
N MET A 200 8.53 -6.19 10.09
CA MET A 200 9.80 -6.46 10.73
C MET A 200 10.95 -6.07 9.79
N SER A 201 11.63 -5.00 10.13
CA SER A 201 12.74 -4.45 9.35
C SER A 201 13.83 -3.93 10.26
N ASP A 202 15.09 -4.18 9.89
CA ASP A 202 16.20 -3.48 10.49
C ASP A 202 16.11 -1.99 10.16
N SER A 203 16.52 -1.17 11.07
CA SER A 203 16.53 0.29 10.92
C SER A 203 17.91 0.85 11.24
N TYR A 204 18.09 2.12 10.99
CA TYR A 204 19.31 2.83 11.39
C TYR A 204 18.98 3.76 12.56
N GLU A 205 19.89 3.86 13.53
CA GLU A 205 19.79 4.92 14.52
C GLU A 205 19.76 6.26 13.79
N GLU A 206 18.70 7.04 13.98
CA GLU A 206 18.70 8.41 13.49
C GLU A 206 19.73 9.21 14.31
N PRO A 207 20.64 9.95 13.65
CA PRO A 207 21.51 10.85 14.39
C PRO A 207 20.62 11.82 15.17
N THR A 208 20.84 11.88 16.49
CA THR A 208 20.16 12.85 17.34
C THR A 208 20.46 14.24 16.79
N HIS A 209 19.49 14.85 16.14
CA HIS A 209 19.60 16.25 15.70
C HIS A 209 19.56 17.15 16.94
N LYS A 210 20.71 17.28 17.60
CA LYS A 210 21.00 18.45 18.41
C LYS A 210 21.55 19.52 17.49
N HIS A 211 20.68 20.44 17.13
CA HIS A 211 20.97 21.78 16.58
C HIS A 211 21.74 21.90 15.26
N GLY A 212 21.16 22.68 14.34
CA GLY A 212 21.84 23.42 13.29
C GLY A 212 21.74 22.78 11.89
N TRP A 213 20.98 23.41 11.08
CA TRP A 213 20.89 23.24 9.64
C TRP A 213 22.19 23.73 9.00
N VAL A 214 23.07 22.82 8.64
CA VAL A 214 23.94 22.85 7.44
C VAL A 214 24.75 21.56 7.49
N SER A 215 24.34 20.56 6.76
CA SER A 215 25.21 19.43 6.50
C SER A 215 25.64 19.52 5.04
N THR A 216 26.92 19.53 4.79
CA THR A 216 27.46 19.39 3.44
C THR A 216 27.15 17.98 2.89
N PRO A 217 27.18 17.77 1.55
CA PRO A 217 27.01 16.44 0.98
C PRO A 217 27.98 15.39 1.59
N GLU A 218 29.23 15.80 1.91
CA GLU A 218 30.23 14.99 2.58
C GLU A 218 29.83 14.61 4.01
N ASP A 219 29.27 15.56 4.79
CA ASP A 219 28.77 15.30 6.14
C ASP A 219 27.61 14.31 6.12
N ILE A 220 26.73 14.43 5.12
CA ILE A 220 25.59 13.52 4.93
C ILE A 220 26.14 12.12 4.60
N LYS A 221 27.09 12.00 3.70
CA LYS A 221 27.70 10.73 3.32
C LYS A 221 28.40 10.06 4.51
N THR A 222 29.25 10.77 5.23
CA THR A 222 29.95 10.27 6.42
C THR A 222 28.98 9.86 7.54
N LYS A 223 27.89 10.62 7.74
CA LYS A 223 26.83 10.27 8.70
C LYS A 223 26.05 9.03 8.26
N MET A 224 25.86 8.82 6.96
CA MET A 224 25.21 7.60 6.45
C MET A 224 26.10 6.38 6.58
N GLU A 225 27.41 6.50 6.35
CA GLU A 225 28.38 5.42 6.45
C GLU A 225 28.60 4.96 7.90
N ASN A 226 28.46 5.85 8.89
CA ASN A 226 28.66 5.57 10.31
C ASN A 226 27.35 5.30 11.08
N ARG A 227 26.22 5.07 10.39
CA ARG A 227 24.96 4.76 11.06
C ARG A 227 25.03 3.37 11.69
N LYS A 228 24.73 3.31 12.98
CA LYS A 228 24.54 2.03 13.68
C LYS A 228 23.25 1.39 13.21
N VAL A 229 23.34 0.15 12.76
CA VAL A 229 22.18 -0.68 12.43
C VAL A 229 21.51 -1.12 13.74
N VAL A 230 20.21 -0.92 13.84
CA VAL A 230 19.37 -1.46 14.90
C VAL A 230 18.65 -2.67 14.34
N LEU A 231 19.00 -3.85 14.85
CA LEU A 231 18.38 -5.09 14.40
C LEU A 231 16.94 -5.16 14.90
N ALA A 232 16.04 -5.58 14.02
CA ALA A 232 14.65 -5.77 14.40
C ALA A 232 14.50 -6.80 15.53
N THR A 233 15.36 -7.82 15.55
CA THR A 233 15.40 -8.87 16.59
C THR A 233 15.70 -8.35 17.99
N ASP A 234 16.46 -7.28 18.12
CA ASP A 234 16.85 -6.71 19.41
C ASP A 234 15.69 -5.96 20.11
N ARG A 235 14.57 -5.79 19.42
CA ARG A 235 13.43 -5.00 19.86
C ARG A 235 12.13 -5.79 19.94
N MET A 236 12.19 -7.10 19.78
CA MET A 236 10.98 -7.91 19.61
C MET A 236 10.06 -7.85 20.85
N ASP A 237 10.60 -7.89 22.06
CA ASP A 237 9.81 -7.82 23.30
C ASP A 237 9.04 -6.50 23.39
N PHE A 238 9.72 -5.39 23.10
CA PHE A 238 9.09 -4.07 23.06
C PHE A 238 7.99 -3.98 22.00
N ILE A 239 8.23 -4.52 20.81
CA ILE A 239 7.25 -4.53 19.72
C ILE A 239 6.04 -5.40 20.08
N GLU A 240 6.28 -6.59 20.64
CA GLU A 240 5.20 -7.49 21.09
C GLU A 240 4.31 -6.82 22.13
N GLU A 241 4.92 -6.18 23.15
CA GLU A 241 4.19 -5.43 24.17
C GLU A 241 3.32 -4.32 23.57
N LYS A 242 3.88 -3.54 22.64
CA LYS A 242 3.13 -2.47 21.98
C LYS A 242 2.00 -3.01 21.10
N ILE A 243 2.21 -4.08 20.36
CA ILE A 243 1.14 -4.69 19.56
C ILE A 243 0.01 -5.19 20.49
N ARG A 244 0.33 -5.86 21.61
CA ARG A 244 -0.67 -6.27 22.62
C ARG A 244 -1.48 -5.08 23.12
N TYR A 245 -0.80 -3.99 23.50
CA TYR A 245 -1.45 -2.77 23.94
C TYR A 245 -2.46 -2.22 22.92
N TYR A 246 -2.09 -2.18 21.62
CA TYR A 246 -2.99 -1.71 20.57
C TYR A 246 -4.14 -2.69 20.28
N VAL A 247 -3.92 -3.98 20.37
CA VAL A 247 -4.98 -5.00 20.26
C VAL A 247 -5.98 -4.83 21.39
N GLU A 248 -5.52 -4.72 22.63
CA GLU A 248 -6.38 -4.54 23.81
C GLU A 248 -7.13 -3.20 23.82
N LYS A 249 -6.47 -2.14 23.34
CA LYS A 249 -7.06 -0.78 23.36
C LYS A 249 -8.07 -0.55 22.25
N HIS A 250 -7.84 -1.09 21.06
CA HIS A 250 -8.60 -0.73 19.85
C HIS A 250 -9.42 -1.87 19.27
N HIS A 251 -9.28 -3.09 19.78
CA HIS A 251 -10.01 -4.27 19.35
C HIS A 251 -10.09 -4.42 17.81
N PRO A 252 -8.92 -4.41 17.09
CA PRO A 252 -8.93 -4.52 15.64
C PRO A 252 -9.45 -5.88 15.19
N SER A 253 -10.03 -5.95 14.01
CA SER A 253 -10.46 -7.21 13.41
C SER A 253 -9.26 -8.10 13.04
N TYR A 254 -8.09 -7.47 12.76
CA TYR A 254 -6.85 -8.21 12.49
C TYR A 254 -5.59 -7.38 12.70
N VAL A 255 -4.50 -8.08 12.96
CA VAL A 255 -3.13 -7.55 12.94
C VAL A 255 -2.28 -8.40 12.01
N ARG A 256 -1.76 -7.80 10.95
CA ARG A 256 -0.91 -8.45 9.97
C ARG A 256 0.56 -8.17 10.25
N LEU A 257 1.33 -9.21 10.49
CA LEU A 257 2.77 -9.15 10.69
C LEU A 257 3.50 -9.62 9.42
N LEU A 258 4.51 -8.87 8.97
CA LEU A 258 5.26 -9.17 7.75
C LEU A 258 6.75 -9.02 7.95
N ALA A 259 7.52 -9.87 7.28
CA ALA A 259 8.93 -9.63 7.04
C ALA A 259 9.10 -8.56 5.93
N ASN A 260 10.15 -7.75 6.03
CA ASN A 260 10.49 -6.78 5.02
C ASN A 260 10.88 -7.46 3.70
N CYS A 261 10.10 -7.23 2.64
CA CYS A 261 10.33 -7.81 1.31
C CYS A 261 11.59 -7.26 0.62
N LEU A 262 12.15 -6.13 1.09
CA LEU A 262 13.44 -5.61 0.62
C LEU A 262 14.64 -6.39 1.18
N GLN A 263 14.41 -7.31 2.10
CA GLN A 263 15.41 -8.17 2.73
C GLN A 263 15.07 -9.65 2.49
N PRO A 264 15.05 -10.13 1.23
CA PRO A 264 14.47 -11.41 0.86
C PRO A 264 15.13 -12.60 1.55
N ASN A 265 16.42 -12.55 1.80
CA ASN A 265 17.17 -13.64 2.46
C ASN A 265 16.75 -13.85 3.93
N LEU A 266 16.16 -12.84 4.56
CA LEU A 266 15.73 -12.88 5.96
C LEU A 266 14.24 -13.27 6.12
N ILE A 267 13.49 -13.36 5.01
CA ILE A 267 12.05 -13.61 5.06
C ILE A 267 11.70 -14.94 5.76
N PRO A 268 12.34 -16.08 5.48
CA PRO A 268 11.96 -17.34 6.11
C PRO A 268 12.11 -17.33 7.63
N GLU A 269 13.24 -16.83 8.13
CA GLU A 269 13.52 -16.74 9.56
C GLU A 269 12.56 -15.76 10.24
N ARG A 270 12.41 -14.57 9.67
CA ARG A 270 11.53 -13.53 10.22
C ARG A 270 10.07 -13.95 10.21
N HIS A 271 9.63 -14.64 9.16
CA HIS A 271 8.27 -15.19 9.14
C HIS A 271 8.03 -16.17 10.29
N ARG A 272 8.99 -17.05 10.61
CA ARG A 272 8.90 -17.95 11.76
C ARG A 272 8.75 -17.18 13.07
N ILE A 273 9.63 -16.19 13.31
CA ILE A 273 9.59 -15.33 14.51
C ILE A 273 8.24 -14.61 14.63
N LEU A 274 7.77 -14.02 13.53
CA LEU A 274 6.50 -13.29 13.49
C LEU A 274 5.29 -14.20 13.69
N ASN A 275 5.36 -15.43 13.19
CA ASN A 275 4.29 -16.41 13.40
C ASN A 275 4.22 -16.83 14.88
N GLU A 276 5.37 -17.08 15.51
CA GLU A 276 5.44 -17.36 16.94
C GLU A 276 4.92 -16.19 17.79
N MET A 277 5.28 -14.95 17.40
CA MET A 277 4.75 -13.73 18.06
C MET A 277 3.23 -13.62 17.89
N ALA A 278 2.69 -13.84 16.69
CA ALA A 278 1.25 -13.80 16.45
C ALA A 278 0.49 -14.78 17.35
N GLN A 279 1.03 -16.01 17.51
CA GLN A 279 0.45 -17.03 18.39
C GLN A 279 0.48 -16.63 19.88
N ARG A 280 1.53 -15.93 20.31
CA ARG A 280 1.63 -15.45 21.70
C ARG A 280 0.74 -14.24 22.00
N ILE A 281 0.50 -13.37 21.00
CA ILE A 281 -0.37 -12.18 21.19
C ILE A 281 -1.82 -12.62 21.21
N ASP A 282 -2.35 -13.02 20.07
CA ASP A 282 -3.72 -13.50 19.90
C ASP A 282 -3.86 -14.18 18.52
N PRO A 283 -3.94 -15.50 18.43
CA PRO A 283 -4.04 -16.21 17.16
C PRO A 283 -5.35 -16.01 16.40
N GLU A 284 -6.40 -15.47 17.06
CA GLU A 284 -7.68 -15.16 16.42
C GLU A 284 -7.67 -13.78 15.72
N VAL A 285 -6.71 -12.91 16.10
CA VAL A 285 -6.58 -11.56 15.55
C VAL A 285 -5.27 -11.37 14.81
N CYS A 286 -4.16 -11.97 15.30
CA CYS A 286 -2.82 -11.77 14.77
C CYS A 286 -2.41 -12.90 13.83
N PHE A 287 -1.81 -12.56 12.69
CA PHE A 287 -1.24 -13.54 11.78
C PHE A 287 0.02 -13.02 11.08
N SER A 288 0.91 -13.93 10.72
CA SER A 288 2.08 -13.62 9.91
C SER A 288 1.83 -14.00 8.46
N GLN A 289 2.03 -13.04 7.55
CA GLN A 289 1.90 -13.29 6.12
C GLN A 289 3.26 -13.59 5.49
N HIS A 290 3.39 -14.79 4.91
CA HIS A 290 4.57 -15.17 4.14
C HIS A 290 4.47 -14.64 2.70
N LYS A 291 5.44 -13.85 2.28
CA LYS A 291 5.54 -13.28 0.93
C LYS A 291 6.98 -13.40 0.39
N PRO A 292 7.47 -14.62 0.11
CA PRO A 292 8.80 -14.77 -0.45
C PRO A 292 8.83 -14.22 -1.87
N PRO A 293 9.75 -13.30 -2.19
CA PRO A 293 9.88 -12.79 -3.54
C PRO A 293 10.43 -13.86 -4.46
N ARG A 294 9.77 -14.06 -5.61
CA ARG A 294 10.23 -14.97 -6.67
C ARG A 294 10.18 -14.25 -8.01
N GLN A 295 10.89 -14.77 -9.00
CA GLN A 295 10.76 -14.30 -10.37
C GLN A 295 9.52 -14.94 -11.00
N PRO A 296 8.48 -14.17 -11.36
CA PRO A 296 7.30 -14.70 -12.02
C PRO A 296 7.57 -14.88 -13.51
N LYS A 297 6.66 -15.62 -14.15
CA LYS A 297 6.44 -15.59 -15.59
C LYS A 297 5.73 -14.29 -16.01
N LYS A 298 5.04 -14.31 -17.14
CA LYS A 298 4.22 -13.20 -17.62
C LYS A 298 3.19 -12.75 -16.59
N CYS A 299 3.06 -11.44 -16.38
CA CYS A 299 2.19 -10.87 -15.36
C CYS A 299 0.87 -10.38 -15.94
N TRP A 300 -0.18 -11.17 -15.76
CA TRP A 300 -1.55 -10.81 -16.14
C TRP A 300 -2.31 -10.03 -15.05
N LYS A 301 -1.63 -9.73 -13.94
CA LYS A 301 -2.26 -9.14 -12.74
C LYS A 301 -2.98 -7.81 -13.01
N VAL A 302 -2.52 -7.01 -13.98
CA VAL A 302 -3.16 -5.74 -14.33
C VAL A 302 -4.63 -5.90 -14.77
N LEU A 303 -5.00 -7.03 -15.34
CA LEU A 303 -6.35 -7.23 -15.85
C LEU A 303 -7.39 -7.38 -14.73
N PRO A 304 -7.21 -8.23 -13.69
CA PRO A 304 -8.09 -8.20 -12.54
C PRO A 304 -7.77 -7.08 -11.54
N HIS A 305 -6.54 -6.53 -11.56
CA HIS A 305 -6.05 -5.63 -10.52
C HIS A 305 -5.13 -4.52 -11.08
N PRO A 306 -5.68 -3.54 -11.81
CA PRO A 306 -4.89 -2.41 -12.32
C PRO A 306 -4.41 -1.51 -11.17
N CYS A 307 -3.17 -1.03 -11.30
CA CYS A 307 -2.56 -0.13 -10.32
C CYS A 307 -2.24 1.21 -10.99
N LEU A 308 -2.97 2.27 -10.62
CA LEU A 308 -2.71 3.64 -11.09
C LEU A 308 -1.79 4.36 -10.09
N ASN A 309 -0.67 4.87 -10.58
CA ASN A 309 0.32 5.57 -9.78
C ASN A 309 0.32 7.09 -10.01
N ALA A 310 0.97 7.81 -9.10
CA ALA A 310 1.03 9.27 -9.06
C ALA A 310 1.60 9.92 -10.33
N ASP A 311 2.36 9.17 -11.13
CA ASP A 311 2.90 9.60 -12.42
C ASP A 311 1.89 9.50 -13.59
N GLY A 312 0.64 9.10 -13.32
CA GLY A 312 -0.42 8.98 -14.31
C GLY A 312 -0.37 7.71 -15.18
N PHE A 313 0.49 6.75 -14.83
CA PHE A 313 0.59 5.47 -15.54
C PHE A 313 -0.02 4.31 -14.75
N VAL A 314 -0.50 3.32 -15.49
CA VAL A 314 -1.01 2.06 -14.99
C VAL A 314 0.09 1.01 -14.99
N TYR A 315 0.16 0.24 -13.91
CA TYR A 315 1.13 -0.81 -13.64
C TYR A 315 0.44 -2.12 -13.27
N SER A 316 1.18 -3.23 -13.32
CA SER A 316 0.64 -4.54 -12.93
C SER A 316 0.41 -4.70 -11.43
N CYS A 317 1.09 -3.93 -10.58
CA CYS A 317 0.93 -4.02 -9.12
C CYS A 317 1.55 -2.82 -8.40
N ASP A 318 1.21 -2.69 -7.13
CA ASP A 318 1.74 -1.73 -6.17
C ASP A 318 3.22 -1.97 -5.81
N SER A 319 3.72 -3.19 -6.02
CA SER A 319 5.12 -3.56 -5.69
C SER A 319 6.11 -3.24 -6.81
N VAL A 320 5.70 -2.59 -7.89
CA VAL A 320 6.56 -2.19 -9.00
C VAL A 320 7.77 -1.35 -8.55
N VAL A 321 7.63 -0.63 -7.46
CA VAL A 321 8.69 0.17 -6.85
C VAL A 321 9.88 -0.65 -6.34
N LEU A 322 9.72 -1.94 -6.08
CA LEU A 322 10.80 -2.85 -5.73
C LEU A 322 11.75 -3.10 -6.93
N ASN A 323 11.25 -2.82 -8.12
CA ASN A 323 11.92 -3.09 -9.38
C ASN A 323 12.24 -1.80 -10.15
N ARG A 324 12.14 -0.64 -9.49
CA ARG A 324 12.43 0.64 -10.12
C ARG A 324 13.90 0.72 -10.55
N ASP A 325 14.15 1.46 -11.61
CA ASP A 325 15.52 1.83 -11.97
C ASP A 325 16.04 3.00 -11.11
N ALA A 326 17.35 3.24 -11.18
CA ALA A 326 18.01 4.25 -10.34
C ALA A 326 17.54 5.69 -10.60
N ASN A 327 16.87 5.94 -11.71
CA ASN A 327 16.51 7.29 -12.17
C ASN A 327 15.04 7.62 -11.99
N HIS A 328 14.17 6.62 -11.83
CA HIS A 328 12.73 6.80 -11.80
C HIS A 328 12.10 6.03 -10.65
N GLN A 329 11.13 6.65 -10.00
CA GLN A 329 10.39 6.07 -8.89
C GLN A 329 9.63 4.80 -9.29
N PHE A 330 9.02 4.80 -10.47
CA PHE A 330 8.29 3.69 -11.03
C PHE A 330 8.84 3.31 -12.40
N GLY A 331 10.00 2.91 -12.58
CA GLY A 331 10.71 2.66 -13.83
C GLY A 331 9.85 2.54 -15.09
N SER A 332 10.21 3.24 -16.16
CA SER A 332 9.40 3.37 -17.37
C SER A 332 9.07 2.03 -18.06
N ARG A 333 9.94 1.04 -17.92
CA ARG A 333 9.75 -0.32 -18.45
C ARG A 333 8.58 -1.11 -17.83
N TRP A 334 8.07 -0.64 -16.67
CA TRP A 334 6.98 -1.28 -15.97
C TRP A 334 5.62 -0.66 -16.31
N ARG A 335 5.63 0.46 -17.03
CA ARG A 335 4.42 1.16 -17.47
C ARG A 335 3.69 0.34 -18.52
N ILE A 336 2.40 0.12 -18.30
CA ILE A 336 1.56 -0.62 -19.26
C ILE A 336 0.85 0.36 -20.16
N CYS A 337 0.14 1.33 -19.60
CA CYS A 337 -0.56 2.37 -20.33
C CYS A 337 -0.69 3.64 -19.51
N ARG A 338 -1.14 4.73 -20.10
CA ARG A 338 -1.59 5.91 -19.38
C ARG A 338 -3.00 5.70 -18.81
N ALA A 339 -3.36 6.49 -17.79
CA ALA A 339 -4.70 6.43 -17.19
C ALA A 339 -5.83 6.57 -18.21
N GLU A 340 -5.66 7.46 -19.21
CA GLU A 340 -6.63 7.74 -20.25
C GLU A 340 -6.85 6.55 -21.21
N GLN A 341 -5.90 5.63 -21.28
CA GLN A 341 -5.93 4.44 -22.16
C GLN A 341 -6.50 3.21 -21.44
N ILE A 342 -7.06 3.37 -20.24
CA ILE A 342 -7.53 2.20 -19.48
C ILE A 342 -8.63 1.44 -20.19
N GLY A 343 -9.52 2.11 -20.92
CA GLY A 343 -10.54 1.48 -21.76
C GLY A 343 -9.92 0.58 -22.83
N ASP A 344 -8.95 1.13 -23.57
CA ASP A 344 -8.24 0.42 -24.65
C ASP A 344 -7.53 -0.84 -24.13
N LEU A 345 -6.97 -0.78 -22.91
CA LEU A 345 -6.34 -1.94 -22.28
C LEU A 345 -7.32 -3.11 -22.12
N TYR A 346 -8.57 -2.84 -21.74
CA TYR A 346 -9.57 -3.88 -21.56
C TYR A 346 -10.23 -4.32 -22.88
N GLU A 347 -10.31 -3.45 -23.87
CA GLU A 347 -10.79 -3.79 -25.22
C GLU A 347 -9.80 -4.67 -25.98
N ASN A 348 -8.49 -4.39 -25.85
CA ASN A 348 -7.45 -5.15 -26.56
C ASN A 348 -6.17 -5.30 -25.72
N PRO A 349 -6.16 -6.18 -24.68
CA PRO A 349 -5.00 -6.37 -23.80
C PRO A 349 -3.72 -6.76 -24.55
N LYS A 350 -3.86 -7.41 -25.72
CA LYS A 350 -2.71 -7.88 -26.53
C LYS A 350 -1.94 -6.74 -27.22
N ALA A 351 -2.53 -5.55 -27.31
CA ALA A 351 -1.86 -4.36 -27.84
C ALA A 351 -0.86 -3.74 -26.82
N PHE A 352 -0.88 -4.19 -25.57
CA PHE A 352 -0.06 -3.65 -24.51
C PHE A 352 1.03 -4.63 -24.05
N ASN A 353 2.18 -4.08 -23.65
CA ASN A 353 3.30 -4.88 -23.16
C ASN A 353 3.05 -5.31 -21.72
N MET A 354 2.61 -6.54 -21.52
CA MET A 354 2.54 -7.13 -20.19
C MET A 354 3.95 -7.50 -19.71
N PRO A 355 4.29 -7.24 -18.42
CA PRO A 355 5.57 -7.65 -17.88
C PRO A 355 5.81 -9.16 -18.04
N ASP A 356 6.96 -9.54 -18.58
CA ASP A 356 7.31 -10.93 -18.86
C ASP A 356 8.72 -11.26 -18.35
N GLY A 357 8.81 -12.03 -17.27
CA GLY A 357 10.06 -12.49 -16.67
C GLY A 357 11.01 -11.41 -16.15
N ILE A 358 10.59 -10.14 -16.17
CA ILE A 358 11.43 -8.98 -15.86
C ILE A 358 11.37 -8.55 -14.39
N CYS A 359 10.51 -9.15 -13.59
CA CYS A 359 10.25 -8.82 -12.20
C CYS A 359 11.08 -9.71 -11.26
N PRO A 360 12.26 -9.27 -10.80
CA PRO A 360 13.17 -10.15 -10.05
C PRO A 360 12.72 -10.44 -8.63
N GLY A 361 11.80 -9.64 -8.06
CA GLY A 361 11.39 -9.72 -6.68
C GLY A 361 9.87 -9.66 -6.50
N CYS A 362 9.11 -10.49 -7.23
CA CYS A 362 7.65 -10.48 -7.15
C CYS A 362 7.15 -11.10 -5.84
N VAL A 363 6.58 -10.26 -4.97
CA VAL A 363 5.92 -10.69 -3.72
C VAL A 363 4.48 -11.20 -3.93
N PHE A 364 3.98 -11.18 -5.16
CA PHE A 364 2.70 -11.72 -5.58
C PHE A 364 2.87 -12.94 -6.51
N ALA A 365 4.03 -13.59 -6.47
CA ALA A 365 4.36 -14.66 -7.42
C ALA A 365 3.32 -15.79 -7.42
N ASP A 366 2.79 -16.18 -6.25
CA ASP A 366 1.75 -17.20 -6.15
C ASP A 366 0.47 -16.80 -6.91
N GLN A 367 0.05 -15.54 -6.79
CA GLN A 367 -1.10 -15.03 -7.54
C GLN A 367 -0.81 -14.91 -9.04
N VAL A 368 0.40 -14.50 -9.40
CA VAL A 368 0.81 -14.40 -10.81
C VAL A 368 0.89 -15.79 -11.47
N ASP A 369 1.44 -16.77 -10.76
CA ASP A 369 1.50 -18.16 -11.24
C ASP A 369 0.09 -18.73 -11.44
N LEU A 370 -0.83 -18.47 -10.50
CA LEU A 370 -2.23 -18.85 -10.63
C LEU A 370 -2.90 -18.21 -11.87
N LEU A 371 -2.67 -16.91 -12.10
CA LEU A 371 -3.20 -16.25 -13.29
C LEU A 371 -2.63 -16.82 -14.59
N ASN A 372 -1.34 -17.17 -14.62
CA ASN A 372 -0.74 -17.89 -15.74
C ASN A 372 -1.39 -19.26 -15.97
N ASP A 373 -1.64 -20.02 -14.91
CA ASP A 373 -2.29 -21.32 -15.01
C ASP A 373 -3.74 -21.21 -15.52
N ILE A 374 -4.46 -20.16 -15.15
CA ILE A 374 -5.80 -19.88 -15.69
C ILE A 374 -5.73 -19.59 -17.20
N VAL A 375 -4.80 -18.73 -17.63
CA VAL A 375 -4.68 -18.31 -19.02
C VAL A 375 -4.12 -19.42 -19.91
N GLU A 376 -3.05 -20.12 -19.45
CA GLU A 376 -2.30 -21.06 -20.27
C GLU A 376 -2.86 -22.49 -20.22
N LYS A 377 -3.39 -22.91 -19.05
CA LYS A 377 -3.83 -24.29 -18.81
C LYS A 377 -5.35 -24.44 -18.68
N GLY A 378 -6.08 -23.32 -18.55
CA GLY A 378 -7.54 -23.35 -18.37
C GLY A 378 -7.98 -24.10 -17.12
N ILE A 379 -7.23 -23.95 -16.01
CA ILE A 379 -7.55 -24.67 -14.75
C ILE A 379 -8.95 -24.33 -14.26
N ASP A 380 -9.55 -25.26 -13.52
CA ASP A 380 -10.83 -25.04 -12.84
C ASP A 380 -10.68 -23.92 -11.79
N THR A 381 -11.55 -22.93 -11.88
CA THR A 381 -11.60 -21.78 -10.96
C THR A 381 -12.86 -21.78 -10.11
N THR A 382 -13.64 -22.86 -10.10
CA THR A 382 -14.83 -22.96 -9.25
C THR A 382 -14.42 -22.89 -7.78
N PRO A 383 -14.96 -21.96 -6.99
CA PRO A 383 -14.61 -21.86 -5.59
C PRO A 383 -15.18 -23.05 -4.80
N SER A 384 -14.38 -23.61 -3.90
CA SER A 384 -14.77 -24.75 -3.05
C SER A 384 -15.54 -24.35 -1.79
N ALA A 385 -15.63 -23.05 -1.48
CA ALA A 385 -16.20 -22.52 -0.25
C ALA A 385 -16.98 -21.22 -0.49
N PHE A 386 -17.70 -20.78 0.53
CA PHE A 386 -18.35 -19.46 0.54
C PHE A 386 -17.30 -18.35 0.42
N PRO A 387 -17.67 -17.20 -0.22
CA PRO A 387 -16.76 -16.09 -0.35
C PRO A 387 -16.32 -15.57 1.03
N PRO A 388 -15.01 -15.33 1.23
CA PRO A 388 -14.55 -14.71 2.46
C PRO A 388 -15.02 -13.26 2.55
N GLU A 389 -15.04 -12.72 3.75
CA GLU A 389 -15.16 -11.28 3.94
C GLU A 389 -14.10 -10.53 3.09
N HIS A 390 -14.43 -9.37 2.56
CA HIS A 390 -13.56 -8.60 1.66
C HIS A 390 -13.15 -9.36 0.38
N VAL A 391 -14.00 -10.22 -0.15
CA VAL A 391 -13.74 -11.02 -1.36
C VAL A 391 -13.34 -10.17 -2.58
N ASN A 392 -13.82 -8.94 -2.67
CA ASN A 392 -13.52 -8.04 -3.78
C ASN A 392 -12.10 -7.44 -3.74
N PHE A 393 -11.36 -7.59 -2.64
CA PHE A 393 -9.98 -7.14 -2.50
C PHE A 393 -9.01 -8.29 -2.82
N VAL A 394 -8.85 -8.58 -4.12
CA VAL A 394 -8.00 -9.64 -4.69
C VAL A 394 -6.54 -9.24 -4.82
#